data_5771c5d0d6eceab662e13329608a3c14
#
_entry.id   5771c5d0d6eceab662e13329608a3c14
#
_cell.length_a   1.000
_cell.length_b   1.000
_cell.length_c   1.000
_cell.angle_alpha   90.00
_cell.angle_beta   90.00
_cell.angle_gamma   90.00
#
_symmetry.space_group_name_H-M   'P 1'
#
loop_
_entity.id
_entity.type
_entity.pdbx_description
1 polymer ?
#
loop_
_entity_poly.entity_id
_entity_poly.type
_entity_poly.pdbx_seq_one_letter_code
_entity_poly.pdbx_strand_id
1 'polypeptide(L)'
;TMLTTVGYGDFSPETSPGKVATIAFILIGLSLTTTCIGIIFARAADLAARKDAGPVLLPTVKGEFMKMMRALLLILLVNTAGASWAHFHDGFDWLDGFYWAFITSTSVGFGDLETSDATRNFQIGFMILAVIIVANGFGTLVEVIGIVGKIQRIEEFCKAGVSNDMIDKMDEDGDSKVDRYEFCTYMLVNLGKIDQDDVDQVMSLFKHYDLDGSGTITIDDVVQINKVEGSTPA
;
A
#
# COMPACT_ATOMS: atom_id res chain seq x y z
N THR A 1 9.93 21.36 7.99
CA THR A 1 10.75 20.61 7.02
C THR A 1 11.15 19.23 7.53
N MET A 2 11.59 19.07 8.82
CA MET A 2 12.04 17.75 9.36
C MET A 2 10.95 16.68 9.36
N LEU A 3 9.71 16.97 9.81
CA LEU A 3 8.60 16.01 9.87
C LEU A 3 8.07 15.60 8.49
N THR A 4 8.23 16.46 7.50
CA THR A 4 7.86 16.19 6.10
C THR A 4 9.04 15.65 5.29
N THR A 5 10.21 15.50 5.90
CA THR A 5 11.47 15.04 5.28
C THR A 5 12.01 15.93 4.13
N VAL A 6 11.48 17.15 3.96
CA VAL A 6 11.88 18.05 2.86
C VAL A 6 13.29 18.61 3.07
N GLY A 7 13.60 19.11 4.28
CA GLY A 7 14.99 19.48 4.67
C GLY A 7 15.74 20.46 3.77
N TYR A 8 15.21 21.68 3.53
CA TYR A 8 15.87 22.69 2.69
C TYR A 8 17.27 23.15 3.13
N GLY A 9 17.69 22.83 4.35
CA GLY A 9 19.02 23.22 4.83
C GLY A 9 19.17 24.64 5.39
N ASP A 10 18.12 25.46 5.35
CA ASP A 10 18.14 26.84 5.88
C ASP A 10 18.55 26.91 7.35
N PHE A 11 18.16 25.92 8.13
CA PHE A 11 18.50 25.77 9.55
C PHE A 11 19.05 24.40 9.83
N SER A 12 20.29 24.32 10.31
CA SER A 12 20.95 23.08 10.73
C SER A 12 21.49 23.20 12.17
N PRO A 13 21.49 22.12 12.95
CA PRO A 13 22.04 22.16 14.31
C PRO A 13 23.58 22.27 14.27
N GLU A 14 24.14 23.36 14.81
CA GLU A 14 25.58 23.60 14.86
C GLU A 14 26.24 22.93 16.07
N THR A 15 25.50 22.81 17.19
CA THR A 15 26.04 22.28 18.45
C THR A 15 25.84 20.76 18.56
N SER A 16 26.77 20.07 19.24
CA SER A 16 26.67 18.61 19.48
C SER A 16 25.39 18.22 20.23
N PRO A 17 24.91 18.93 21.27
CA PRO A 17 23.65 18.63 21.92
C PRO A 17 22.46 18.87 20.95
N GLY A 18 22.54 19.90 20.11
CA GLY A 18 21.53 20.19 19.09
C GLY A 18 21.42 19.07 18.06
N LYS A 19 22.53 18.49 17.62
CA LYS A 19 22.56 17.34 16.68
C LYS A 19 21.90 16.10 17.29
N VAL A 20 22.21 15.79 18.56
CA VAL A 20 21.58 14.67 19.27
C VAL A 20 20.09 14.88 19.46
N ALA A 21 19.67 16.08 19.86
CA ALA A 21 18.24 16.42 19.99
C ALA A 21 17.51 16.31 18.65
N THR A 22 18.13 16.73 17.55
CA THR A 22 17.58 16.61 16.20
C THR A 22 17.39 15.15 15.78
N ILE A 23 18.35 14.29 16.04
CA ILE A 23 18.24 12.83 15.76
C ILE A 23 17.06 12.24 16.54
N ALA A 24 16.95 12.52 17.83
CA ALA A 24 15.84 12.03 18.64
C ALA A 24 14.49 12.56 18.15
N PHE A 25 14.41 13.84 17.78
CA PHE A 25 13.20 14.46 17.24
C PHE A 25 12.79 13.84 15.89
N ILE A 26 13.74 13.56 15.00
CA ILE A 26 13.48 12.90 13.71
C ILE A 26 12.93 11.48 13.93
N LEU A 27 13.56 10.69 14.78
CA LEU A 27 13.14 9.30 15.03
C LEU A 27 11.72 9.24 15.60
N ILE A 28 11.43 10.06 16.60
CA ILE A 28 10.10 10.12 17.23
C ILE A 28 9.07 10.75 16.28
N GLY A 29 9.40 11.91 15.71
CA GLY A 29 8.49 12.67 14.88
C GLY A 29 8.12 11.95 13.58
N LEU A 30 9.10 11.34 12.91
CA LEU A 30 8.86 10.58 11.69
C LEU A 30 8.01 9.34 11.96
N SER A 31 8.29 8.60 13.04
CA SER A 31 7.49 7.44 13.44
C SER A 31 6.04 7.81 13.72
N LEU A 32 5.80 8.88 14.48
CA LEU A 32 4.45 9.38 14.76
C LEU A 32 3.72 9.84 13.49
N THR A 33 4.41 10.61 12.65
CA THR A 33 3.81 11.14 11.41
C THR A 33 3.45 10.02 10.46
N THR A 34 4.34 9.05 10.25
CA THR A 34 4.08 7.89 9.38
C THR A 34 2.92 7.04 9.91
N THR A 35 2.86 6.83 11.23
CA THR A 35 1.75 6.09 11.86
C THR A 35 0.43 6.81 11.70
N CYS A 36 0.36 8.12 11.99
CA CYS A 36 -0.86 8.92 11.84
C CYS A 36 -1.35 8.94 10.38
N ILE A 37 -0.45 9.14 9.43
CA ILE A 37 -0.75 9.10 8.01
C ILE A 37 -1.26 7.70 7.63
N GLY A 38 -0.60 6.64 8.05
CA GLY A 38 -1.01 5.25 7.80
C GLY A 38 -2.42 4.95 8.32
N ILE A 39 -2.77 5.40 9.54
CA ILE A 39 -4.12 5.23 10.10
C ILE A 39 -5.17 5.99 9.30
N ILE A 40 -4.88 7.23 8.89
CA ILE A 40 -5.80 8.04 8.08
C ILE A 40 -6.07 7.34 6.75
N PHE A 41 -5.01 6.82 6.08
CA PHE A 41 -5.15 6.10 4.82
C PHE A 41 -5.87 4.76 4.96
N ALA A 42 -5.57 3.97 5.99
CA ALA A 42 -6.28 2.73 6.27
C ALA A 42 -7.77 2.99 6.45
N ARG A 43 -8.16 4.01 7.23
CA ARG A 43 -9.56 4.38 7.41
C ARG A 43 -10.22 4.91 6.14
N ALA A 44 -9.52 5.70 5.35
CA ALA A 44 -10.03 6.18 4.07
C ALA A 44 -10.24 5.03 3.08
N ALA A 45 -9.32 4.07 3.03
CA ALA A 45 -9.43 2.85 2.23
C ALA A 45 -10.60 1.97 2.68
N ASP A 46 -10.79 1.76 3.99
CA ASP A 46 -11.93 1.02 4.55
C ASP A 46 -13.28 1.68 4.20
N LEU A 47 -13.35 3.00 4.27
CA LEU A 47 -14.56 3.76 3.92
C LEU A 47 -14.85 3.67 2.42
N ALA A 48 -13.82 3.69 1.58
CA ALA A 48 -13.96 3.50 0.13
C ALA A 48 -14.41 2.07 -0.19
N ALA A 49 -13.78 1.05 0.41
CA ALA A 49 -14.13 -0.36 0.22
C ALA A 49 -15.56 -0.69 0.65
N ARG A 50 -16.07 -0.05 1.72
CA ARG A 50 -17.47 -0.21 2.15
C ARG A 50 -18.48 0.40 1.19
N LYS A 51 -18.11 1.44 0.44
CA LYS A 51 -18.97 2.02 -0.60
C LYS A 51 -19.06 1.16 -1.85
N ASP A 52 -18.01 0.41 -2.14
CA ASP A 52 -17.89 -0.43 -3.32
C ASP A 52 -18.27 -1.91 -3.06
N ALA A 53 -18.94 -2.22 -1.94
CA ALA A 53 -19.45 -3.56 -1.61
C ALA A 53 -20.65 -3.96 -2.49
N GLY A 54 -20.51 -3.77 -3.79
CA GLY A 54 -21.33 -4.38 -4.83
C GLY A 54 -20.86 -5.81 -5.15
N PRO A 55 -21.59 -6.56 -6.01
CA PRO A 55 -21.12 -7.88 -6.43
C PRO A 55 -19.69 -7.77 -6.95
N VAL A 56 -18.83 -8.72 -6.54
CA VAL A 56 -17.41 -8.79 -6.93
C VAL A 56 -17.31 -8.95 -8.45
N LEU A 57 -17.47 -7.85 -9.16
CA LEU A 57 -17.12 -7.76 -10.57
C LEU A 57 -15.59 -7.57 -10.62
N LEU A 58 -14.95 -8.32 -11.50
CA LEU A 58 -13.53 -8.12 -11.80
C LEU A 58 -13.28 -6.64 -12.05
N PRO A 59 -12.25 -6.04 -11.43
CA PRO A 59 -11.94 -4.63 -11.62
C PRO A 59 -11.78 -4.37 -13.13
N THR A 60 -12.50 -3.37 -13.62
CA THR A 60 -12.41 -3.02 -15.03
C THR A 60 -11.17 -2.20 -15.26
N VAL A 61 -10.30 -2.59 -16.19
CA VAL A 61 -9.07 -1.85 -16.56
C VAL A 61 -9.34 -0.35 -16.77
N LYS A 62 -10.49 -0.01 -17.38
CA LYS A 62 -10.92 1.38 -17.56
C LYS A 62 -11.16 2.12 -16.24
N GLY A 63 -11.70 1.45 -15.23
CA GLY A 63 -11.94 2.03 -13.91
C GLY A 63 -10.62 2.34 -13.19
N GLU A 64 -9.68 1.41 -13.24
CA GLU A 64 -8.36 1.57 -12.65
C GLU A 64 -7.54 2.65 -13.36
N PHE A 65 -7.61 2.71 -14.69
CA PHE A 65 -7.00 3.78 -15.47
C PHE A 65 -7.55 5.16 -15.09
N MET A 66 -8.87 5.28 -14.84
CA MET A 66 -9.46 6.53 -14.37
C MET A 66 -8.98 6.94 -12.98
N LYS A 67 -8.76 5.99 -12.06
CA LYS A 67 -8.16 6.29 -10.74
C LYS A 67 -6.76 6.87 -10.91
N MET A 68 -5.93 6.24 -11.74
CA MET A 68 -4.59 6.71 -12.07
C MET A 68 -4.61 8.14 -12.66
N MET A 69 -5.48 8.39 -13.62
CA MET A 69 -5.60 9.72 -14.23
C MET A 69 -6.03 10.80 -13.23
N ARG A 70 -6.94 10.48 -12.30
CA ARG A 70 -7.32 11.39 -11.22
C ARG A 70 -6.16 11.69 -10.28
N ALA A 71 -5.38 10.67 -9.92
CA ALA A 71 -4.20 10.83 -9.07
C ALA A 71 -3.16 11.75 -9.73
N LEU A 72 -2.83 11.50 -11.01
CA LEU A 72 -1.92 12.36 -11.79
C LEU A 72 -2.43 13.79 -11.92
N LEU A 73 -3.73 13.97 -12.15
CA LEU A 73 -4.34 15.29 -12.23
C LEU A 73 -4.21 16.04 -10.89
N LEU A 74 -4.43 15.37 -9.75
CA LEU A 74 -4.28 15.99 -8.43
C LEU A 74 -2.83 16.39 -8.15
N ILE A 75 -1.86 15.55 -8.52
CA ILE A 75 -0.43 15.87 -8.41
C ILE A 75 -0.12 17.10 -9.27
N LEU A 76 -0.61 17.16 -10.50
CA LEU A 76 -0.39 18.29 -11.38
C LEU A 76 -1.04 19.57 -10.82
N LEU A 77 -2.27 19.50 -10.32
CA LEU A 77 -3.00 20.64 -9.76
C LEU A 77 -2.28 21.23 -8.54
N VAL A 78 -1.84 20.40 -7.60
CA VAL A 78 -1.15 20.91 -6.40
C VAL A 78 0.19 21.54 -6.76
N ASN A 79 0.96 20.93 -7.68
CA ASN A 79 2.23 21.52 -8.13
C ASN A 79 2.03 22.81 -8.95
N THR A 80 0.97 22.88 -9.76
CA THR A 80 0.61 24.12 -10.46
C THR A 80 0.23 25.24 -9.49
N ALA A 81 -0.48 24.92 -8.40
CA ALA A 81 -0.79 25.91 -7.37
C ALA A 81 0.48 26.41 -6.67
N GLY A 82 1.41 25.53 -6.32
CA GLY A 82 2.71 25.92 -5.75
C GLY A 82 3.54 26.74 -6.72
N ALA A 83 3.64 26.32 -7.98
CA ALA A 83 4.36 27.05 -9.03
C ALA A 83 3.78 28.45 -9.27
N SER A 84 2.45 28.57 -9.30
CA SER A 84 1.77 29.88 -9.45
C SER A 84 2.08 30.79 -8.27
N TRP A 85 2.06 30.26 -7.05
CA TRP A 85 2.42 31.05 -5.88
C TRP A 85 3.86 31.59 -5.99
N ALA A 86 4.83 30.72 -6.30
CA ALA A 86 6.23 31.10 -6.44
C ALA A 86 6.46 32.11 -7.58
N HIS A 87 5.76 31.92 -8.70
CA HIS A 87 5.83 32.86 -9.82
C HIS A 87 5.34 34.27 -9.44
N PHE A 88 4.19 34.37 -8.77
CA PHE A 88 3.59 35.67 -8.46
C PHE A 88 4.22 36.38 -7.25
N HIS A 89 4.80 35.67 -6.31
CA HIS A 89 5.35 36.25 -5.08
C HIS A 89 6.87 36.39 -5.09
N ASP A 90 7.59 35.44 -5.70
CA ASP A 90 9.05 35.44 -5.75
C ASP A 90 9.59 35.83 -7.14
N GLY A 91 8.70 35.97 -8.14
CA GLY A 91 9.08 36.32 -9.50
C GLY A 91 9.80 35.20 -10.24
N PHE A 92 9.66 33.95 -9.81
CA PHE A 92 10.28 32.80 -10.48
C PHE A 92 9.72 32.65 -11.90
N ASP A 93 10.57 32.25 -12.82
CA ASP A 93 10.10 31.73 -14.09
C ASP A 93 9.20 30.50 -13.88
N TRP A 94 8.28 30.23 -14.81
CA TRP A 94 7.36 29.12 -14.68
C TRP A 94 8.08 27.78 -14.47
N LEU A 95 9.23 27.56 -15.12
CA LEU A 95 10.04 26.36 -14.95
C LEU A 95 10.58 26.24 -13.54
N ASP A 96 11.15 27.31 -13.00
CA ASP A 96 11.70 27.36 -11.65
C ASP A 96 10.60 27.21 -10.59
N GLY A 97 9.42 27.81 -10.82
CA GLY A 97 8.25 27.63 -9.98
C GLY A 97 7.76 26.19 -9.92
N PHE A 98 7.64 25.52 -11.07
CA PHE A 98 7.30 24.09 -11.11
C PHE A 98 8.39 23.22 -10.49
N TYR A 99 9.65 23.50 -10.77
CA TYR A 99 10.77 22.80 -10.16
C TYR A 99 10.72 22.90 -8.63
N TRP A 100 10.58 24.13 -8.09
CA TRP A 100 10.45 24.36 -6.65
C TRP A 100 9.26 23.59 -6.05
N ALA A 101 8.08 23.65 -6.68
CA ALA A 101 6.90 22.95 -6.22
C ALA A 101 7.11 21.43 -6.20
N PHE A 102 7.72 20.87 -7.25
CA PHE A 102 8.01 19.42 -7.35
C PHE A 102 9.03 18.95 -6.31
N ILE A 103 10.16 19.63 -6.14
CA ILE A 103 11.17 19.23 -5.14
C ILE A 103 10.65 19.38 -3.71
N THR A 104 9.69 20.29 -3.50
CA THR A 104 9.00 20.46 -2.22
C THR A 104 7.98 19.35 -1.99
N SER A 105 7.12 19.09 -2.95
CA SER A 105 6.02 18.12 -2.83
C SER A 105 6.52 16.66 -2.82
N THR A 106 7.67 16.37 -3.44
CA THR A 106 8.33 15.06 -3.41
C THR A 106 9.30 14.88 -2.24
N SER A 107 9.41 15.88 -1.36
CA SER A 107 10.31 15.87 -0.20
C SER A 107 11.80 15.79 -0.55
N VAL A 108 12.20 16.23 -1.75
CA VAL A 108 13.61 16.32 -2.15
C VAL A 108 14.30 17.53 -1.52
N GLY A 109 13.69 18.72 -1.63
CA GLY A 109 14.04 19.96 -0.95
C GLY A 109 15.51 20.36 -1.06
N PHE A 110 16.02 20.58 -2.27
CA PHE A 110 17.43 20.98 -2.46
C PHE A 110 17.80 22.30 -1.80
N GLY A 111 16.83 23.25 -1.68
CA GLY A 111 17.09 24.57 -1.07
C GLY A 111 17.95 25.49 -1.94
N ASP A 112 18.04 25.22 -3.21
CA ASP A 112 18.86 25.94 -4.20
C ASP A 112 18.19 27.21 -4.72
N LEU A 113 16.87 27.39 -4.49
CA LEU A 113 16.11 28.58 -4.82
C LEU A 113 15.78 29.38 -3.56
N GLU A 114 16.26 30.62 -3.50
CA GLU A 114 15.94 31.53 -2.40
C GLU A 114 14.48 31.99 -2.48
N THR A 115 13.72 31.76 -1.43
CA THR A 115 12.30 32.12 -1.33
C THR A 115 12.10 33.30 -0.38
N SER A 116 11.13 34.17 -0.68
CA SER A 116 10.72 35.24 0.20
C SER A 116 10.08 34.73 1.49
N ASP A 117 9.99 35.59 2.52
CA ASP A 117 9.32 35.26 3.78
C ASP A 117 7.83 34.93 3.58
N ALA A 118 7.19 35.53 2.57
CA ALA A 118 5.81 35.17 2.22
C ALA A 118 5.70 33.71 1.72
N THR A 119 6.61 33.32 0.84
CA THR A 119 6.66 31.96 0.31
C THR A 119 7.10 30.96 1.38
N ARG A 120 7.99 31.32 2.29
CA ARG A 120 8.34 30.48 3.45
C ARG A 120 7.14 30.20 4.36
N ASN A 121 6.28 31.19 4.60
CA ASN A 121 5.06 31.00 5.38
C ASN A 121 4.03 30.12 4.63
N PHE A 122 3.82 30.35 3.34
CA PHE A 122 2.96 29.54 2.49
C PHE A 122 3.44 28.08 2.42
N GLN A 123 4.72 27.88 2.26
CA GLN A 123 5.41 26.60 2.15
C GLN A 123 5.12 25.67 3.34
N ILE A 124 4.88 26.20 4.56
CA ILE A 124 4.55 25.37 5.74
C ILE A 124 3.25 24.59 5.51
N GLY A 125 2.20 25.26 5.05
CA GLY A 125 0.93 24.61 4.73
C GLY A 125 0.98 23.81 3.44
N PHE A 126 1.65 24.34 2.42
CA PHE A 126 1.83 23.70 1.13
C PHE A 126 2.56 22.35 1.25
N MET A 127 3.67 22.28 2.00
CA MET A 127 4.41 21.03 2.20
C MET A 127 3.54 19.91 2.77
N ILE A 128 2.77 20.22 3.82
CA ILE A 128 1.92 19.18 4.46
C ILE A 128 0.91 18.65 3.46
N LEU A 129 0.20 19.53 2.75
CA LEU A 129 -0.83 19.14 1.79
C LEU A 129 -0.24 18.45 0.56
N ALA A 130 0.82 19.03 -0.02
CA ALA A 130 1.42 18.54 -1.25
C ALA A 130 2.07 17.18 -1.09
N VAL A 131 2.84 16.96 -0.01
CA VAL A 131 3.48 15.66 0.28
C VAL A 131 2.42 14.55 0.44
N ILE A 132 1.32 14.84 1.14
CA ILE A 132 0.22 13.88 1.28
C ILE A 132 -0.39 13.54 -0.08
N ILE A 133 -0.70 14.53 -0.91
CA ILE A 133 -1.32 14.31 -2.23
C ILE A 133 -0.38 13.53 -3.14
N VAL A 134 0.90 13.87 -3.18
CA VAL A 134 1.89 13.21 -4.03
C VAL A 134 2.15 11.78 -3.57
N ALA A 135 2.31 11.55 -2.27
CA ALA A 135 2.49 10.21 -1.72
C ALA A 135 1.29 9.28 -2.04
N ASN A 136 0.05 9.79 -1.87
CA ASN A 136 -1.16 9.09 -2.29
C ASN A 136 -1.21 8.79 -3.78
N GLY A 137 -0.84 9.76 -4.59
CA GLY A 137 -0.81 9.61 -6.02
C GLY A 137 0.13 8.50 -6.45
N PHE A 138 1.36 8.48 -5.93
CA PHE A 138 2.31 7.39 -6.21
C PHE A 138 1.82 6.04 -5.67
N GLY A 139 1.21 5.99 -4.48
CA GLY A 139 0.58 4.78 -3.96
C GLY A 139 -0.48 4.22 -4.91
N THR A 140 -1.36 5.10 -5.44
CA THR A 140 -2.37 4.72 -6.43
C THR A 140 -1.74 4.20 -7.73
N LEU A 141 -0.64 4.77 -8.20
CA LEU A 141 0.07 4.27 -9.39
C LEU A 141 0.57 2.84 -9.19
N VAL A 142 1.21 2.57 -8.05
CA VAL A 142 1.72 1.24 -7.70
C VAL A 142 0.58 0.23 -7.60
N GLU A 143 -0.54 0.60 -6.95
CA GLU A 143 -1.73 -0.23 -6.82
C GLU A 143 -2.32 -0.59 -8.20
N VAL A 144 -2.50 0.40 -9.08
CA VAL A 144 -3.06 0.18 -10.42
C VAL A 144 -2.17 -0.74 -11.25
N ILE A 145 -0.84 -0.55 -11.21
CA ILE A 145 0.11 -1.43 -11.91
C ILE A 145 -0.05 -2.88 -11.41
N GLY A 146 -0.15 -3.08 -10.09
CA GLY A 146 -0.38 -4.39 -9.49
C GLY A 146 -1.70 -5.04 -9.92
N ILE A 147 -2.78 -4.26 -9.97
CA ILE A 147 -4.12 -4.75 -10.39
C ILE A 147 -4.11 -5.13 -11.87
N VAL A 148 -3.54 -4.30 -12.75
CA VAL A 148 -3.45 -4.58 -14.19
C VAL A 148 -2.69 -5.89 -14.43
N GLY A 149 -1.58 -6.13 -13.73
CA GLY A 149 -0.84 -7.38 -13.82
C GLY A 149 -1.64 -8.60 -13.35
N LYS A 150 -2.54 -8.44 -12.36
CA LYS A 150 -3.46 -9.50 -11.93
C LYS A 150 -4.53 -9.80 -12.99
N ILE A 151 -5.12 -8.76 -13.57
CA ILE A 151 -6.14 -8.92 -14.64
C ILE A 151 -5.54 -9.66 -15.83
N GLN A 152 -4.32 -9.30 -16.25
CA GLN A 152 -3.64 -9.96 -17.36
C GLN A 152 -3.43 -11.45 -17.10
N ARG A 153 -2.98 -11.83 -15.90
CA ARG A 153 -2.84 -13.25 -15.50
C ARG A 153 -4.16 -14.01 -15.56
N ILE A 154 -5.27 -13.40 -15.12
CA ILE A 154 -6.59 -14.02 -15.20
C ILE A 154 -7.01 -14.20 -16.67
N GLU A 155 -6.81 -13.18 -17.51
CA GLU A 155 -7.13 -13.28 -18.94
C GLU A 155 -6.31 -14.33 -19.67
N GLU A 156 -5.01 -14.42 -19.37
CA GLU A 156 -4.13 -15.45 -19.91
C GLU A 156 -4.58 -16.85 -19.50
N PHE A 157 -4.92 -17.03 -18.23
CA PHE A 157 -5.47 -18.29 -17.72
C PHE A 157 -6.77 -18.66 -18.43
N CYS A 158 -7.72 -17.73 -18.55
CA CYS A 158 -8.99 -17.96 -19.24
C CYS A 158 -8.82 -18.25 -20.73
N LYS A 159 -7.81 -17.64 -21.39
CA LYS A 159 -7.51 -17.87 -22.82
C LYS A 159 -6.75 -19.18 -23.07
N ALA A 160 -5.86 -19.55 -22.18
CA ALA A 160 -5.11 -20.82 -22.28
C ALA A 160 -6.01 -22.05 -22.12
N GLY A 161 -7.14 -21.90 -21.41
CA GLY A 161 -8.00 -22.98 -21.01
C GLY A 161 -7.31 -23.91 -19.97
N VAL A 162 -8.06 -24.84 -19.44
CA VAL A 162 -7.53 -25.84 -18.50
C VAL A 162 -6.82 -26.93 -19.29
N SER A 163 -5.49 -27.00 -19.18
CA SER A 163 -4.70 -28.09 -19.79
C SER A 163 -4.53 -29.26 -18.80
N ASN A 164 -4.18 -30.44 -19.32
CA ASN A 164 -3.90 -31.60 -18.45
C ASN A 164 -2.76 -31.31 -17.45
N ASP A 165 -1.71 -30.60 -17.88
CA ASP A 165 -0.61 -30.15 -16.99
C ASP A 165 -1.09 -29.19 -15.88
N MET A 166 -2.16 -28.43 -16.11
CA MET A 166 -2.80 -27.61 -15.08
C MET A 166 -3.64 -28.45 -14.12
N ILE A 167 -4.34 -29.46 -14.60
CA ILE A 167 -5.09 -30.40 -13.76
C ILE A 167 -4.11 -31.09 -12.82
N ASP A 168 -3.01 -31.61 -13.33
CA ASP A 168 -1.97 -32.28 -12.54
C ASP A 168 -1.33 -31.36 -11.47
N LYS A 169 -1.28 -30.04 -11.73
CA LYS A 169 -0.79 -29.05 -10.75
C LYS A 169 -1.83 -28.62 -9.73
N MET A 170 -3.10 -28.75 -10.05
CA MET A 170 -4.21 -28.43 -9.14
C MET A 170 -4.57 -29.61 -8.25
N ASP A 171 -4.41 -30.84 -8.76
CA ASP A 171 -4.71 -32.10 -8.08
C ASP A 171 -3.65 -32.35 -7.00
N GLU A 172 -3.98 -31.95 -5.75
CA GLU A 172 -3.07 -32.05 -4.61
C GLU A 172 -3.12 -33.45 -3.97
N ASP A 173 -4.28 -34.14 -4.04
CA ASP A 173 -4.48 -35.44 -3.44
C ASP A 173 -4.22 -36.62 -4.39
N GLY A 174 -4.04 -36.36 -5.69
CA GLY A 174 -3.67 -37.32 -6.71
C GLY A 174 -4.82 -38.21 -7.19
N ASP A 175 -6.07 -37.77 -7.00
CA ASP A 175 -7.27 -38.51 -7.42
C ASP A 175 -7.63 -38.34 -8.91
N SER A 176 -6.83 -37.55 -9.64
CA SER A 176 -7.00 -37.18 -11.05
C SER A 176 -8.26 -36.36 -11.32
N LYS A 177 -8.77 -35.66 -10.29
CA LYS A 177 -9.86 -34.69 -10.39
C LYS A 177 -9.44 -33.41 -9.70
N VAL A 178 -10.07 -32.33 -10.06
CA VAL A 178 -9.87 -31.05 -9.39
C VAL A 178 -11.15 -30.68 -8.66
N ASP A 179 -11.10 -30.73 -7.34
CA ASP A 179 -12.22 -30.33 -6.53
C ASP A 179 -12.32 -28.79 -6.38
N ARG A 180 -13.36 -28.31 -5.66
CA ARG A 180 -13.58 -26.87 -5.47
C ARG A 180 -12.48 -26.21 -4.62
N TYR A 181 -11.96 -26.95 -3.67
CA TYR A 181 -10.92 -26.47 -2.76
C TYR A 181 -9.59 -26.34 -3.50
N GLU A 182 -9.17 -27.37 -4.20
CA GLU A 182 -7.96 -27.40 -5.01
C GLU A 182 -7.98 -26.29 -6.08
N PHE A 183 -9.10 -26.16 -6.81
CA PHE A 183 -9.27 -25.07 -7.78
C PHE A 183 -9.19 -23.71 -7.12
N CYS A 184 -9.88 -23.51 -5.97
CA CYS A 184 -9.90 -22.24 -5.27
C CYS A 184 -8.50 -21.87 -4.74
N THR A 185 -7.81 -22.80 -4.12
CA THR A 185 -6.47 -22.62 -3.56
C THR A 185 -5.46 -22.27 -4.66
N TYR A 186 -5.42 -23.09 -5.72
CA TYR A 186 -4.59 -22.82 -6.88
C TYR A 186 -4.83 -21.45 -7.48
N MET A 187 -6.10 -21.07 -7.66
CA MET A 187 -6.46 -19.77 -8.20
C MET A 187 -6.07 -18.62 -7.27
N LEU A 188 -6.24 -18.75 -5.95
CA LEU A 188 -5.84 -17.72 -5.00
C LEU A 188 -4.34 -17.46 -5.01
N VAL A 189 -3.53 -18.54 -5.07
CA VAL A 189 -2.07 -18.44 -5.18
C VAL A 189 -1.66 -17.85 -6.53
N ASN A 190 -2.22 -18.32 -7.64
CA ASN A 190 -1.88 -17.84 -8.99
C ASN A 190 -2.28 -16.38 -9.23
N LEU A 191 -3.36 -15.91 -8.59
CA LEU A 191 -3.76 -14.51 -8.58
C LEU A 191 -2.93 -13.64 -7.63
N GLY A 192 -2.02 -14.23 -6.87
CA GLY A 192 -1.21 -13.53 -5.87
C GLY A 192 -2.08 -12.88 -4.78
N LYS A 193 -3.16 -13.55 -4.38
CA LYS A 193 -4.00 -13.16 -3.24
C LYS A 193 -3.45 -13.68 -1.93
N ILE A 194 -2.85 -14.84 -1.97
CA ILE A 194 -2.14 -15.53 -0.89
C ILE A 194 -0.86 -16.14 -1.48
N ASP A 195 0.13 -16.37 -0.65
CA ASP A 195 1.33 -17.11 -1.01
C ASP A 195 1.14 -18.61 -0.69
N GLN A 196 1.97 -19.49 -1.28
CA GLN A 196 1.93 -20.92 -0.98
C GLN A 196 2.21 -21.19 0.50
N ASP A 197 3.12 -20.41 1.09
CA ASP A 197 3.44 -20.50 2.52
C ASP A 197 2.22 -20.22 3.42
N ASP A 198 1.34 -19.29 3.02
CA ASP A 198 0.08 -19.01 3.72
C ASP A 198 -0.86 -20.21 3.68
N VAL A 199 -0.95 -20.89 2.51
CA VAL A 199 -1.75 -22.13 2.35
C VAL A 199 -1.20 -23.21 3.26
N ASP A 200 0.10 -23.45 3.23
CA ASP A 200 0.77 -24.49 4.01
C ASP A 200 0.59 -24.25 5.52
N GLN A 201 0.63 -22.99 5.97
CA GLN A 201 0.34 -22.61 7.37
C GLN A 201 -1.10 -22.95 7.75
N VAL A 202 -2.09 -22.56 6.91
CA VAL A 202 -3.50 -22.85 7.17
C VAL A 202 -3.76 -24.36 7.17
N MET A 203 -3.13 -25.10 6.23
CA MET A 203 -3.26 -26.56 6.18
C MET A 203 -2.59 -27.26 7.36
N SER A 204 -1.46 -26.73 7.85
CA SER A 204 -0.84 -27.25 9.08
C SER A 204 -1.74 -27.05 10.29
N LEU A 205 -2.43 -25.90 10.35
CA LEU A 205 -3.42 -25.63 11.40
C LEU A 205 -4.64 -26.56 11.29
N PHE A 206 -5.15 -26.80 10.08
CA PHE A 206 -6.23 -27.76 9.84
C PHE A 206 -5.85 -29.17 10.33
N LYS A 207 -4.65 -29.67 9.94
CA LYS A 207 -4.12 -30.96 10.39
C LYS A 207 -3.95 -31.05 11.92
N HIS A 208 -3.72 -29.93 12.58
CA HIS A 208 -3.66 -29.90 14.05
C HIS A 208 -5.03 -30.12 14.68
N TYR A 209 -6.10 -29.67 14.03
CA TYR A 209 -7.48 -29.82 14.51
C TYR A 209 -8.16 -31.11 14.03
N ASP A 210 -7.74 -31.70 12.91
CA ASP A 210 -8.20 -33.00 12.39
C ASP A 210 -7.39 -34.11 13.03
N LEU A 211 -7.78 -34.53 14.24
CA LEU A 211 -7.01 -35.49 15.05
C LEU A 211 -7.07 -36.91 14.50
N ASP A 212 -8.17 -37.30 13.89
CA ASP A 212 -8.37 -38.64 13.33
C ASP A 212 -7.91 -38.79 11.87
N GLY A 213 -7.48 -37.66 11.24
CA GLY A 213 -7.03 -37.62 9.85
C GLY A 213 -8.14 -37.90 8.85
N SER A 214 -9.39 -37.62 9.22
CA SER A 214 -10.57 -37.87 8.37
C SER A 214 -10.71 -36.90 7.21
N GLY A 215 -9.93 -35.78 7.21
CA GLY A 215 -10.06 -34.69 6.25
C GLY A 215 -11.23 -33.74 6.57
N THR A 216 -11.82 -33.88 7.76
CA THR A 216 -12.92 -33.00 8.23
C THR A 216 -12.77 -32.74 9.72
N ILE A 217 -12.91 -31.48 10.14
CA ILE A 217 -12.92 -31.14 11.57
C ILE A 217 -14.32 -31.37 12.11
N THR A 218 -14.45 -32.27 13.07
CA THR A 218 -15.70 -32.63 13.72
C THR A 218 -15.79 -32.06 15.16
N ILE A 219 -16.99 -32.16 15.75
CA ILE A 219 -17.18 -31.78 17.17
C ILE A 219 -16.33 -32.67 18.07
N ASP A 220 -16.17 -33.95 17.71
CA ASP A 220 -15.41 -34.91 18.50
C ASP A 220 -13.91 -34.55 18.53
N ASP A 221 -13.33 -34.06 17.42
CA ASP A 221 -11.96 -33.55 17.35
C ASP A 221 -11.77 -32.39 18.31
N VAL A 222 -12.67 -31.39 18.24
CA VAL A 222 -12.61 -30.21 19.11
C VAL A 222 -12.74 -30.58 20.59
N VAL A 223 -13.58 -31.57 20.93
CA VAL A 223 -13.72 -32.07 22.32
C VAL A 223 -12.44 -32.77 22.79
N GLN A 224 -11.77 -33.52 21.91
CA GLN A 224 -10.51 -34.19 22.25
C GLN A 224 -9.38 -33.18 22.46
N ILE A 225 -9.23 -32.17 21.62
CA ILE A 225 -8.23 -31.10 21.77
C ILE A 225 -8.39 -30.38 23.09
N ASN A 226 -9.62 -29.95 23.42
CA ASN A 226 -9.90 -29.27 24.69
C ASN A 226 -9.61 -30.13 25.92
N LYS A 227 -9.70 -31.46 25.82
CA LYS A 227 -9.30 -32.38 26.90
C LYS A 227 -7.78 -32.48 27.04
N VAL A 228 -7.05 -32.43 25.93
CA VAL A 228 -5.59 -32.50 25.93
C VAL A 228 -4.99 -31.19 26.43
N GLU A 229 -5.45 -30.07 25.93
CA GLU A 229 -4.97 -28.74 26.34
C GLU A 229 -5.40 -28.35 27.76
N GLY A 230 -6.61 -28.74 28.17
CA GLY A 230 -7.13 -28.53 29.54
C GLY A 230 -6.49 -29.41 30.60
N SER A 231 -5.69 -30.40 30.21
CA SER A 231 -4.95 -31.29 31.11
C SER A 231 -3.49 -30.90 31.34
N THR A 232 -3.02 -29.79 30.77
CA THR A 232 -1.66 -29.27 31.05
C THR A 232 -1.68 -28.54 32.41
N PRO A 233 -1.01 -29.03 33.46
CA PRO A 233 -0.97 -28.35 34.75
C PRO A 233 -0.13 -27.08 34.63
N ALA A 234 -0.64 -25.99 35.23
CA ALA A 234 -0.02 -24.67 35.33
C ALA A 234 1.33 -24.70 36.09
#